data_b0b4234e4742df588b71863209761e90
#
_entry.id   b0b4234e4742df588b71863209761e90
#
_cell.length_a   1.000
_cell.length_b   1.000
_cell.length_c   1.000
_cell.angle_alpha   90.00
_cell.angle_beta   90.00
_cell.angle_gamma   90.00
#
_symmetry.space_group_name_H-M   'P 1'
#
loop_
_entity.id
_entity.type
_entity.pdbx_description
1 polymer ?
#
loop_
_entity_poly.entity_id
_entity_poly.type
_entity_poly.pdbx_seq_one_letter_code
_entity_poly.pdbx_strand_id
1 'polypeptide(L)'
;MNIDLDHLHHWMCAIRNSQDPIRTLDAFWKGQINSKLWLINNIKPFVNNPSTVEIHGGWVGTLSSLLFQSNLPIVKITSIDIDPSCESIAIEMNKMEHNQNKFQAITSNMIDYKCSSDVVINTSCEHIVQQDYEVWLSKVPEHSLIVLQSNNYNIEEHVRIANSLDEFTQQSHINVMWSGELQLPLYNRYMIIGKK
;
A
#
# COMPACT_ATOMS: atom_id res chain seq x y z
N MET A 1 5.62 19.90 -3.62
CA MET A 1 5.53 18.76 -4.58
C MET A 1 5.40 19.39 -5.94
N ASN A 2 6.30 19.11 -6.84
CA ASN A 2 6.13 19.47 -8.25
C ASN A 2 5.32 18.37 -8.90
N ILE A 3 4.30 18.74 -9.66
CA ILE A 3 3.50 17.77 -10.42
C ILE A 3 4.32 17.40 -11.67
N ASP A 4 4.62 16.13 -11.79
CA ASP A 4 5.19 15.59 -13.02
C ASP A 4 4.05 15.42 -14.05
N LEU A 5 4.17 16.04 -15.21
CA LEU A 5 3.11 16.06 -16.23
C LEU A 5 2.91 14.70 -16.88
N ASP A 6 3.96 13.89 -16.99
CA ASP A 6 3.86 12.55 -17.58
C ASP A 6 3.12 11.60 -16.62
N HIS A 7 3.42 11.64 -15.33
CA HIS A 7 2.66 10.91 -14.32
C HIS A 7 1.20 11.34 -14.29
N LEU A 8 0.92 12.66 -14.32
CA LEU A 8 -0.46 13.16 -14.35
C LEU A 8 -1.19 12.66 -15.60
N HIS A 9 -0.54 12.67 -16.77
CA HIS A 9 -1.12 12.14 -18.01
C HIS A 9 -1.51 10.66 -17.85
N HIS A 10 -0.62 9.82 -17.33
CA HIS A 10 -0.90 8.39 -17.12
C HIS A 10 -2.00 8.17 -16.08
N TRP A 11 -2.09 8.97 -15.04
CA TRP A 11 -3.20 8.90 -14.08
C TRP A 11 -4.54 9.21 -14.76
N MET A 12 -4.61 10.25 -15.60
CA MET A 12 -5.82 10.56 -16.37
C MET A 12 -6.16 9.45 -17.38
N CYS A 13 -5.18 8.85 -18.02
CA CYS A 13 -5.38 7.70 -18.91
C CYS A 13 -5.90 6.48 -18.15
N ALA A 14 -5.35 6.17 -16.98
CA ALA A 14 -5.78 5.08 -16.12
C ALA A 14 -7.25 5.24 -15.71
N ILE A 15 -7.65 6.44 -15.29
CA ILE A 15 -9.04 6.76 -14.95
C ILE A 15 -9.95 6.61 -16.18
N ARG A 16 -9.58 7.23 -17.28
CA ARG A 16 -10.39 7.26 -18.50
C ARG A 16 -10.62 5.87 -19.11
N ASN A 17 -9.61 5.00 -19.04
CA ASN A 17 -9.62 3.68 -19.65
C ASN A 17 -10.08 2.59 -18.67
N SER A 18 -10.35 2.94 -17.41
CA SER A 18 -10.89 2.02 -16.40
C SER A 18 -12.29 1.54 -16.79
N GLN A 19 -12.62 0.28 -16.48
CA GLN A 19 -13.98 -0.24 -16.57
C GLN A 19 -14.91 0.43 -15.54
N ASP A 20 -14.35 0.89 -14.41
CA ASP A 20 -15.04 1.67 -13.39
C ASP A 20 -14.23 2.95 -13.07
N PRO A 21 -14.44 4.04 -13.86
CA PRO A 21 -13.74 5.29 -13.65
C PRO A 21 -14.03 5.94 -12.29
N ILE A 22 -15.23 5.76 -11.75
CA ILE A 22 -15.63 6.33 -10.45
C ILE A 22 -14.82 5.66 -9.34
N ARG A 23 -14.78 4.33 -9.29
CA ARG A 23 -13.97 3.57 -8.35
C ARG A 23 -12.46 3.92 -8.47
N THR A 24 -11.98 4.14 -9.69
CA THR A 24 -10.59 4.55 -9.91
C THR A 24 -10.32 5.96 -9.39
N LEU A 25 -11.28 6.89 -9.53
CA LEU A 25 -11.20 8.24 -8.95
C LEU A 25 -11.17 8.22 -7.42
N ASP A 26 -11.80 7.25 -6.77
CA ASP A 26 -11.79 7.11 -5.31
C ASP A 26 -10.38 6.96 -4.75
N ALA A 27 -9.43 6.42 -5.53
CA ALA A 27 -8.02 6.33 -5.14
C ALA A 27 -7.34 7.69 -4.97
N PHE A 28 -7.94 8.77 -5.50
CA PHE A 28 -7.45 10.15 -5.43
C PHE A 28 -8.18 11.01 -4.38
N TRP A 29 -9.14 10.45 -3.65
CA TRP A 29 -9.77 11.17 -2.54
C TRP A 29 -8.72 11.69 -1.56
N LYS A 30 -8.98 12.88 -1.02
CA LYS A 30 -8.06 13.56 -0.10
C LYS A 30 -7.60 12.65 1.05
N GLY A 31 -8.49 11.83 1.61
CA GLY A 31 -8.15 10.88 2.67
C GLY A 31 -7.19 9.80 2.20
N GLN A 32 -7.40 9.26 0.99
CA GLN A 32 -6.53 8.25 0.38
C GLN A 32 -5.12 8.81 0.11
N ILE A 33 -5.04 9.98 -0.51
CA ILE A 33 -3.76 10.64 -0.79
C ILE A 33 -3.04 11.02 0.51
N ASN A 34 -3.74 11.62 1.48
CA ASN A 34 -3.15 11.99 2.76
C ASN A 34 -2.57 10.77 3.50
N SER A 35 -3.30 9.65 3.52
CA SER A 35 -2.83 8.40 4.13
C SER A 35 -1.53 7.90 3.48
N LYS A 36 -1.47 7.92 2.15
CA LYS A 36 -0.29 7.46 1.39
C LYS A 36 0.92 8.41 1.58
N LEU A 37 0.70 9.72 1.55
CA LEU A 37 1.76 10.70 1.81
C LEU A 37 2.27 10.62 3.26
N TRP A 38 1.37 10.38 4.21
CA TRP A 38 1.71 10.16 5.61
C TRP A 38 2.58 8.90 5.77
N LEU A 39 2.24 7.80 5.10
CA LEU A 39 3.06 6.58 5.05
C LEU A 39 4.45 6.91 4.50
N ILE A 40 4.54 7.52 3.33
CA ILE A 40 5.80 7.86 2.66
C ILE A 40 6.70 8.71 3.56
N ASN A 41 6.13 9.69 4.27
CA ASN A 41 6.89 10.56 5.16
C ASN A 41 7.46 9.80 6.37
N ASN A 42 6.73 8.83 6.90
CA ASN A 42 7.13 8.10 8.11
C ASN A 42 8.05 6.90 7.84
N ILE A 43 8.07 6.35 6.63
CA ILE A 43 9.03 5.28 6.28
C ILE A 43 10.43 5.82 5.95
N LYS A 44 10.58 7.13 5.67
CA LYS A 44 11.87 7.74 5.30
C LYS A 44 13.04 7.40 6.21
N PRO A 45 12.90 7.41 7.54
CA PRO A 45 14.00 7.07 8.44
C PRO A 45 14.47 5.62 8.34
N PHE A 46 13.64 4.74 7.78
CA PHE A 46 13.86 3.30 7.74
C PHE A 46 14.32 2.78 6.37
N VAL A 47 14.13 3.57 5.29
CA VAL A 47 14.46 3.19 3.91
C VAL A 47 15.58 4.09 3.40
N ASN A 48 16.82 3.75 3.74
CA ASN A 48 18.02 4.56 3.42
C ASN A 48 18.89 3.96 2.32
N ASN A 49 18.63 2.71 1.93
CA ASN A 49 19.38 2.00 0.88
C ASN A 49 18.47 1.67 -0.30
N PRO A 50 19.03 1.42 -1.50
CA PRO A 50 18.27 0.90 -2.62
C PRO A 50 17.44 -0.31 -2.22
N SER A 51 16.12 -0.22 -2.32
CA SER A 51 15.19 -1.21 -1.78
C SER A 51 14.14 -1.62 -2.81
N THR A 52 13.81 -2.91 -2.78
CA THR A 52 12.63 -3.46 -3.44
C THR A 52 11.43 -3.36 -2.52
N VAL A 53 10.25 -3.13 -3.09
CA VAL A 53 8.99 -2.97 -2.33
C VAL A 53 7.93 -3.91 -2.86
N GLU A 54 7.21 -4.57 -1.99
CA GLU A 54 5.96 -5.28 -2.28
C GLU A 54 4.80 -4.58 -1.57
N ILE A 55 3.72 -4.34 -2.32
CA ILE A 55 2.49 -3.71 -1.79
C ILE A 55 1.35 -4.69 -1.95
N HIS A 56 0.82 -5.17 -0.83
CA HIS A 56 -0.34 -6.05 -0.77
C HIS A 56 -1.62 -5.26 -0.56
N GLY A 57 -2.66 -5.56 -1.34
CA GLY A 57 -3.83 -4.71 -1.48
C GLY A 57 -3.45 -3.41 -2.21
N GLY A 58 -2.69 -3.54 -3.31
CA GLY A 58 -2.11 -2.39 -4.03
C GLY A 58 -3.13 -1.59 -4.84
N TRP A 59 -4.34 -2.15 -5.01
CA TRP A 59 -5.45 -1.54 -5.72
C TRP A 59 -5.00 -1.03 -7.10
N VAL A 60 -5.35 0.20 -7.46
CA VAL A 60 -5.03 0.82 -8.75
C VAL A 60 -3.60 1.40 -8.84
N GLY A 61 -2.71 1.07 -7.90
CA GLY A 61 -1.29 1.44 -7.97
C GLY A 61 -0.94 2.87 -7.57
N THR A 62 -1.86 3.62 -6.95
CA THR A 62 -1.62 5.03 -6.56
C THR A 62 -0.48 5.16 -5.54
N LEU A 63 -0.37 4.25 -4.56
CA LEU A 63 0.74 4.27 -3.60
C LEU A 63 2.08 4.05 -4.30
N SER A 64 2.14 3.12 -5.26
CA SER A 64 3.35 2.85 -6.05
C SER A 64 3.82 4.11 -6.80
N SER A 65 2.89 4.79 -7.48
CA SER A 65 3.20 6.02 -8.21
C SER A 65 3.72 7.14 -7.29
N LEU A 66 3.14 7.31 -6.11
CA LEU A 66 3.60 8.30 -5.14
C LEU A 66 4.96 7.92 -4.51
N LEU A 67 5.24 6.63 -4.33
CA LEU A 67 6.53 6.13 -3.85
C LEU A 67 7.64 6.42 -4.87
N PHE A 68 7.41 6.15 -6.16
CA PHE A 68 8.40 6.47 -7.21
C PHE A 68 8.67 7.98 -7.33
N GLN A 69 7.66 8.82 -7.12
CA GLN A 69 7.81 10.28 -7.12
C GLN A 69 8.40 10.83 -5.80
N SER A 70 8.61 9.97 -4.81
CA SER A 70 9.27 10.35 -3.56
C SER A 70 10.80 10.34 -3.71
N ASN A 71 11.51 10.91 -2.74
CA ASN A 71 12.98 10.87 -2.70
C ASN A 71 13.51 9.59 -2.02
N LEU A 72 12.69 8.54 -1.92
CA LEU A 72 13.12 7.25 -1.35
C LEU A 72 13.91 6.46 -2.39
N PRO A 73 14.96 5.74 -1.99
CA PRO A 73 15.80 4.95 -2.89
C PRO A 73 15.11 3.63 -3.31
N ILE A 74 13.92 3.72 -3.90
CA ILE A 74 13.14 2.56 -4.34
C ILE A 74 13.57 2.18 -5.75
N VAL A 75 14.01 0.93 -5.92
CA VAL A 75 14.50 0.42 -7.20
C VAL A 75 13.46 -0.39 -7.96
N LYS A 76 12.54 -1.04 -7.26
CA LYS A 76 11.45 -1.81 -7.87
C LYS A 76 10.26 -1.89 -6.95
N ILE A 77 9.05 -1.84 -7.51
CA ILE A 77 7.79 -2.11 -6.79
C ILE A 77 7.02 -3.22 -7.48
N THR A 78 6.55 -4.20 -6.69
CA THR A 78 5.55 -5.18 -7.10
C THR A 78 4.26 -4.89 -6.33
N SER A 79 3.19 -4.58 -7.04
CA SER A 79 1.85 -4.34 -6.50
C SER A 79 1.01 -5.59 -6.64
N ILE A 80 0.50 -6.13 -5.55
CA ILE A 80 -0.29 -7.36 -5.51
C ILE A 80 -1.72 -7.00 -5.07
N ASP A 81 -2.70 -7.42 -5.86
CA ASP A 81 -4.11 -7.28 -5.51
C ASP A 81 -4.89 -8.53 -5.92
N ILE A 82 -5.94 -8.87 -5.17
CA ILE A 82 -6.78 -10.02 -5.49
C ILE A 82 -7.77 -9.71 -6.62
N ASP A 83 -8.08 -8.43 -6.83
CA ASP A 83 -9.04 -7.99 -7.85
C ASP A 83 -8.34 -7.86 -9.22
N PRO A 84 -8.69 -8.72 -10.20
CA PRO A 84 -8.05 -8.71 -11.52
C PRO A 84 -8.32 -7.42 -12.30
N SER A 85 -9.36 -6.67 -11.97
CA SER A 85 -9.65 -5.39 -12.62
C SER A 85 -8.63 -4.30 -12.30
N CYS A 86 -7.87 -4.47 -11.20
CA CYS A 86 -6.88 -3.49 -10.75
C CYS A 86 -5.56 -3.55 -11.54
N GLU A 87 -5.16 -4.71 -12.04
CA GLU A 87 -3.84 -4.95 -12.61
C GLU A 87 -3.53 -4.01 -13.80
N SER A 88 -4.41 -3.99 -14.80
CA SER A 88 -4.22 -3.15 -15.99
C SER A 88 -4.24 -1.66 -15.66
N ILE A 89 -5.05 -1.25 -14.69
CA ILE A 89 -5.15 0.13 -14.24
C ILE A 89 -3.87 0.53 -13.51
N ALA A 90 -3.36 -0.33 -12.62
CA ALA A 90 -2.11 -0.09 -11.90
C ALA A 90 -0.90 0.00 -12.85
N ILE A 91 -0.86 -0.83 -13.91
CA ILE A 91 0.17 -0.76 -14.95
C ILE A 91 0.09 0.57 -15.71
N GLU A 92 -1.11 1.00 -16.13
CA GLU A 92 -1.25 2.29 -16.83
C GLU A 92 -0.88 3.47 -15.93
N MET A 93 -1.28 3.43 -14.66
CA MET A 93 -0.95 4.48 -13.68
C MET A 93 0.55 4.62 -13.42
N ASN A 94 1.31 3.52 -13.53
CA ASN A 94 2.77 3.46 -13.33
C ASN A 94 3.49 3.10 -14.64
N LYS A 95 2.98 3.60 -15.77
CA LYS A 95 3.44 3.20 -17.10
C LYS A 95 4.92 3.46 -17.35
N MET A 96 5.41 4.59 -16.87
CA MET A 96 6.81 4.99 -17.03
C MET A 96 7.75 3.98 -16.37
N GLU A 97 7.46 3.63 -15.12
CA GLU A 97 8.25 2.67 -14.33
C GLU A 97 8.06 1.24 -14.83
N HIS A 98 6.86 0.90 -15.29
CA HIS A 98 6.59 -0.40 -15.89
C HIS A 98 7.44 -0.62 -17.16
N ASN A 99 7.52 0.36 -18.05
CA ASN A 99 8.34 0.30 -19.25
C ASN A 99 9.85 0.21 -18.95
N GLN A 100 10.27 0.64 -17.76
CA GLN A 100 11.64 0.52 -17.26
C GLN A 100 11.89 -0.77 -16.46
N ASN A 101 10.93 -1.69 -16.39
CA ASN A 101 10.96 -2.90 -15.56
C ASN A 101 11.12 -2.63 -14.05
N LYS A 102 10.74 -1.44 -13.59
CA LYS A 102 10.75 -1.04 -12.17
C LYS A 102 9.42 -1.28 -11.48
N PHE A 103 8.33 -1.37 -12.23
CA PHE A 103 6.99 -1.63 -11.71
C PHE A 103 6.39 -2.89 -12.31
N GLN A 104 5.71 -3.66 -11.46
CA GLN A 104 4.90 -4.81 -11.86
C GLN A 104 3.62 -4.82 -11.01
N ALA A 105 2.48 -5.06 -11.65
CA ALA A 105 1.25 -5.41 -10.97
C ALA A 105 0.96 -6.90 -11.19
N ILE A 106 0.41 -7.56 -10.17
CA ILE A 106 0.11 -9.00 -10.18
C ILE A 106 -1.26 -9.22 -9.55
N THR A 107 -2.13 -9.91 -10.26
CA THR A 107 -3.38 -10.42 -9.70
C THR A 107 -3.10 -11.70 -8.91
N SER A 108 -3.18 -11.62 -7.60
CA SER A 108 -2.95 -12.79 -6.70
C SER A 108 -3.57 -12.54 -5.33
N ASN A 109 -4.03 -13.61 -4.71
CA ASN A 109 -4.31 -13.56 -3.28
C ASN A 109 -2.98 -13.44 -2.51
N MET A 110 -2.90 -12.48 -1.57
CA MET A 110 -1.68 -12.25 -0.79
C MET A 110 -1.27 -13.45 0.05
N ILE A 111 -2.21 -14.28 0.50
CA ILE A 111 -1.89 -15.50 1.26
C ILE A 111 -1.25 -16.59 0.40
N ASP A 112 -1.35 -16.51 -0.93
CA ASP A 112 -0.70 -17.44 -1.86
C ASP A 112 0.61 -16.90 -2.41
N TYR A 113 0.86 -15.59 -2.27
CA TYR A 113 2.05 -14.92 -2.77
C TYR A 113 3.25 -15.14 -1.84
N LYS A 114 4.42 -15.41 -2.42
CA LYS A 114 5.68 -15.55 -1.67
C LYS A 114 6.41 -14.22 -1.65
N CYS A 115 6.43 -13.57 -0.49
CA CYS A 115 7.17 -12.32 -0.30
C CYS A 115 8.69 -12.51 -0.40
N SER A 116 9.38 -11.51 -0.96
CA SER A 116 10.84 -11.54 -1.15
C SER A 116 11.51 -10.17 -1.08
N SER A 117 10.74 -9.09 -0.93
CA SER A 117 11.24 -7.72 -0.99
C SER A 117 11.79 -7.21 0.34
N ASP A 118 12.63 -6.16 0.25
CA ASP A 118 13.23 -5.50 1.42
C ASP A 118 12.19 -4.76 2.26
N VAL A 119 11.14 -4.24 1.61
CA VAL A 119 10.01 -3.54 2.26
C VAL A 119 8.71 -4.19 1.82
N VAL A 120 7.89 -4.59 2.78
CA VAL A 120 6.56 -5.19 2.55
C VAL A 120 5.50 -4.32 3.17
N ILE A 121 4.61 -3.80 2.34
CA ILE A 121 3.56 -2.85 2.73
C ILE A 121 2.19 -3.52 2.58
N ASN A 122 1.35 -3.38 3.62
CA ASN A 122 -0.07 -3.72 3.55
C ASN A 122 -0.88 -2.56 4.12
N THR A 123 -1.58 -1.85 3.24
CA THR A 123 -2.42 -0.70 3.61
C THR A 123 -3.90 -1.04 3.72
N SER A 124 -4.24 -2.33 3.69
CA SER A 124 -5.60 -2.86 3.64
C SER A 124 -5.85 -3.94 4.72
N CYS A 125 -5.20 -3.78 5.90
CA CYS A 125 -5.30 -4.77 6.97
C CYS A 125 -6.73 -4.95 7.50
N GLU A 126 -7.57 -3.94 7.37
CA GLU A 126 -9.00 -3.98 7.74
C GLU A 126 -9.84 -4.94 6.88
N HIS A 127 -9.40 -5.25 5.67
CA HIS A 127 -10.11 -6.14 4.73
C HIS A 127 -9.75 -7.62 4.88
N ILE A 128 -8.85 -7.98 5.80
CA ILE A 128 -8.32 -9.33 5.92
C ILE A 128 -8.66 -9.87 7.31
N VAL A 129 -9.25 -11.07 7.39
CA VAL A 129 -9.46 -11.72 8.69
C VAL A 129 -8.12 -12.05 9.36
N GLN A 130 -8.09 -12.08 10.70
CA GLN A 130 -6.84 -12.27 11.47
C GLN A 130 -6.08 -13.52 11.05
N GLN A 131 -6.77 -14.62 10.81
CA GLN A 131 -6.15 -15.89 10.40
C GLN A 131 -5.40 -15.76 9.07
N ASP A 132 -6.00 -15.11 8.06
CA ASP A 132 -5.37 -14.91 6.74
C ASP A 132 -4.21 -13.93 6.84
N TYR A 133 -4.33 -12.90 7.69
CA TYR A 133 -3.24 -11.99 8.00
C TYR A 133 -2.02 -12.73 8.57
N GLU A 134 -2.23 -13.65 9.50
CA GLU A 134 -1.16 -14.45 10.11
C GLU A 134 -0.48 -15.39 9.09
N VAL A 135 -1.28 -16.00 8.19
CA VAL A 135 -0.76 -16.79 7.08
C VAL A 135 0.11 -15.93 6.16
N TRP A 136 -0.38 -14.74 5.77
CA TRP A 136 0.38 -13.78 4.98
C TRP A 136 1.67 -13.35 5.71
N LEU A 137 1.57 -12.94 6.98
CA LEU A 137 2.72 -12.53 7.77
C LEU A 137 3.78 -13.62 7.87
N SER A 138 3.36 -14.89 7.96
CA SER A 138 4.30 -16.02 8.02
C SER A 138 5.21 -16.10 6.79
N LYS A 139 4.74 -15.61 5.63
CA LYS A 139 5.47 -15.60 4.34
C LYS A 139 6.36 -14.38 4.14
N VAL A 140 6.20 -13.34 4.96
CA VAL A 140 7.08 -12.17 4.91
C VAL A 140 8.46 -12.55 5.43
N PRO A 141 9.56 -12.22 4.72
CA PRO A 141 10.92 -12.49 5.20
C PRO A 141 11.24 -11.73 6.50
N GLU A 142 12.00 -12.34 7.39
CA GLU A 142 12.36 -11.72 8.69
C GLU A 142 13.21 -10.45 8.56
N HIS A 143 13.97 -10.33 7.48
CA HIS A 143 14.79 -9.13 7.23
C HIS A 143 13.98 -7.94 6.72
N SER A 144 12.76 -8.19 6.20
CA SER A 144 11.95 -7.14 5.58
C SER A 144 11.46 -6.11 6.59
N LEU A 145 11.48 -4.85 6.18
CA LEU A 145 10.73 -3.80 6.86
C LEU A 145 9.24 -4.00 6.53
N ILE A 146 8.40 -4.09 7.55
CA ILE A 146 6.97 -4.29 7.41
C ILE A 146 6.27 -2.98 7.74
N VAL A 147 5.37 -2.55 6.85
CA VAL A 147 4.54 -1.36 7.01
C VAL A 147 3.09 -1.74 6.90
N LEU A 148 2.34 -1.55 7.98
CA LEU A 148 0.94 -1.93 8.09
C LEU A 148 0.07 -0.70 8.31
N GLN A 149 -1.07 -0.64 7.62
CA GLN A 149 -2.12 0.33 7.94
C GLN A 149 -3.46 -0.36 8.14
N SER A 150 -4.25 0.17 9.09
CA SER A 150 -5.63 -0.18 9.34
C SER A 150 -6.41 1.07 9.80
N ASN A 151 -7.67 0.91 10.16
CA ASN A 151 -8.51 2.02 10.60
C ASN A 151 -9.62 1.53 11.54
N ASN A 152 -10.38 2.50 12.11
CA ASN A 152 -11.56 2.24 12.94
C ASN A 152 -12.89 2.50 12.20
N TYR A 153 -12.87 2.55 10.87
CA TYR A 153 -14.07 2.78 10.08
C TYR A 153 -14.88 1.49 9.97
N ASN A 154 -16.02 1.45 10.62
CA ASN A 154 -16.87 0.24 10.68
C ASN A 154 -17.86 0.26 9.50
N ILE A 155 -17.54 -0.48 8.45
CA ILE A 155 -18.38 -0.76 7.28
C ILE A 155 -18.36 -2.25 6.97
N GLU A 156 -19.29 -2.72 6.14
CA GLU A 156 -19.49 -4.15 5.87
C GLU A 156 -18.22 -4.84 5.31
N GLU A 157 -17.44 -4.13 4.49
CA GLU A 157 -16.23 -4.65 3.86
C GLU A 157 -15.03 -4.74 4.81
N HIS A 158 -15.11 -4.12 6.00
CA HIS A 158 -14.04 -4.12 6.99
C HIS A 158 -14.26 -5.23 8.02
N VAL A 159 -13.58 -6.34 7.83
CA VAL A 159 -13.72 -7.55 8.66
C VAL A 159 -12.78 -7.56 9.88
N ARG A 160 -11.77 -6.68 9.92
CA ARG A 160 -10.76 -6.58 10.99
C ARG A 160 -10.39 -5.13 11.25
N ILE A 161 -11.32 -4.35 11.74
CA ILE A 161 -11.04 -2.99 12.21
C ILE A 161 -10.27 -3.02 13.54
N ALA A 162 -9.56 -1.95 13.84
CA ALA A 162 -9.01 -1.70 15.16
C ALA A 162 -9.62 -0.42 15.74
N ASN A 163 -10.06 -0.44 17.00
CA ASN A 163 -10.67 0.72 17.63
C ASN A 163 -9.64 1.71 18.17
N SER A 164 -8.39 1.24 18.32
CA SER A 164 -7.26 2.04 18.78
C SER A 164 -5.95 1.58 18.14
N LEU A 165 -4.93 2.43 18.23
CA LEU A 165 -3.57 2.08 17.81
C LEU A 165 -3.01 0.91 18.62
N ASP A 166 -3.32 0.85 19.92
CA ASP A 166 -2.89 -0.25 20.81
C ASP A 166 -3.50 -1.57 20.39
N GLU A 167 -4.80 -1.59 20.04
CA GLU A 167 -5.47 -2.78 19.52
C GLU A 167 -4.84 -3.23 18.19
N PHE A 168 -4.61 -2.29 17.26
CA PHE A 168 -3.95 -2.60 15.99
C PHE A 168 -2.53 -3.15 16.20
N THR A 169 -1.79 -2.58 17.14
CA THR A 169 -0.45 -3.05 17.52
C THR A 169 -0.50 -4.49 18.02
N GLN A 170 -1.44 -4.82 18.88
CA GLN A 170 -1.61 -6.20 19.38
C GLN A 170 -1.98 -7.18 18.27
N GLN A 171 -2.87 -6.78 17.35
CA GLN A 171 -3.27 -7.59 16.20
C GLN A 171 -2.15 -7.80 15.18
N SER A 172 -1.12 -6.94 15.17
CA SER A 172 -0.08 -6.94 14.13
C SER A 172 0.94 -8.07 14.27
N HIS A 173 1.19 -8.55 15.50
CA HIS A 173 2.16 -9.61 15.83
C HIS A 173 3.57 -9.37 15.26
N ILE A 174 4.02 -8.10 15.17
CA ILE A 174 5.37 -7.73 14.73
C ILE A 174 6.11 -6.95 15.81
N ASN A 175 7.43 -6.92 15.72
CA ASN A 175 8.28 -6.07 16.58
C ASN A 175 8.21 -4.62 16.09
N VAL A 176 7.43 -3.78 16.78
CA VAL A 176 7.14 -2.42 16.39
C VAL A 176 8.35 -1.50 16.63
N MET A 177 8.77 -0.80 15.60
CA MET A 177 9.83 0.21 15.64
C MET A 177 9.26 1.63 15.65
N TRP A 178 8.10 1.82 15.04
CA TRP A 178 7.35 3.07 15.02
C TRP A 178 5.86 2.79 14.84
N SER A 179 5.03 3.60 15.47
CA SER A 179 3.58 3.58 15.29
C SER A 179 3.00 4.98 15.37
N GLY A 180 1.83 5.19 14.78
CA GLY A 180 1.17 6.48 14.81
C GLY A 180 -0.25 6.44 14.29
N GLU A 181 -0.94 7.59 14.49
CA GLU A 181 -2.31 7.81 14.07
C GLU A 181 -2.41 9.02 13.14
N LEU A 182 -3.26 8.93 12.15
CA LEU A 182 -3.67 10.03 11.29
C LEU A 182 -5.18 10.22 11.41
N GLN A 183 -5.58 11.34 11.97
CA GLN A 183 -7.00 11.69 12.05
C GLN A 183 -7.49 12.15 10.68
N LEU A 184 -8.48 11.46 10.16
CA LEU A 184 -9.22 11.80 8.95
C LEU A 184 -10.66 12.21 9.31
N PRO A 185 -11.39 12.90 8.44
CA PRO A 185 -12.72 13.43 8.78
C PRO A 185 -13.74 12.39 9.27
N LEU A 186 -13.63 11.14 8.79
CA LEU A 186 -14.59 10.06 9.08
C LEU A 186 -14.05 8.98 10.02
N TYR A 187 -12.71 8.84 10.13
CA TYR A 187 -12.07 7.77 10.89
C TYR A 187 -10.62 8.11 11.23
N ASN A 188 -10.05 7.37 12.17
CA ASN A 188 -8.62 7.37 12.43
C ASN A 188 -7.95 6.27 11.62
N ARG A 189 -6.86 6.64 10.92
CA ARG A 189 -5.97 5.70 10.25
C ARG A 189 -4.79 5.40 11.15
N TYR A 190 -4.53 4.13 11.41
CA TYR A 190 -3.39 3.66 12.18
C TYR A 190 -2.29 3.19 11.26
N MET A 191 -1.04 3.35 11.68
CA MET A 191 0.10 2.79 10.96
C MET A 191 1.14 2.27 11.94
N ILE A 192 1.71 1.12 11.57
CA ILE A 192 2.79 0.46 12.30
C ILE A 192 3.91 0.17 11.32
N ILE A 193 5.14 0.45 11.75
CA ILE A 193 6.37 0.09 11.03
C ILE A 193 7.20 -0.78 11.96
N GLY A 194 7.65 -1.91 11.47
CA GLY A 194 8.39 -2.86 12.30
C GLY A 194 9.04 -3.98 11.50
N LYS A 195 9.41 -5.04 12.21
CA LYS A 195 9.96 -6.28 11.66
C LYS A 195 9.29 -7.48 12.32
N LYS A 196 9.39 -8.61 11.68
CA LYS A 196 8.91 -9.87 12.21
C LYS A 196 9.73 -10.36 13.40
#